data_2aa0a38108ce5810fd8d011d982b9d36
#
_entry.id   2aa0a38108ce5810fd8d011d982b9d36
#
_cell.length_a   1.000
_cell.length_b   1.000
_cell.length_c   1.000
_cell.angle_alpha   90.00
_cell.angle_beta   90.00
_cell.angle_gamma   90.00
#
_symmetry.space_group_name_H-M   'P 1'
#
loop_
_entity.id
_entity.type
_entity.pdbx_description
1 polymer ?
#
loop_
_entity_poly.entity_id
_entity_poly.type
_entity_poly.pdbx_seq_one_letter_code
_entity_poly.pdbx_strand_id
1 'polypeptide(L)'
;MTGMTKSLVLFSGSANPQLAQEICEKLDIKLGDEVLEQFSNGEIYAKYPKSVRGADVFIVQSIAGPHLNDALMEMLVMIDAAKRASARTITAVVAHYAYARQDRKASPREPITAKLVANLLTVAGTDRIITIDLHQGQIQGFFDIPVNHLTALPILVDYFEKKKFDKKKTCVVSPDLGRAKAAKKFADMMEVDLAIMHKGRPKHNQAEITALIGDVKDKICILNDDMIDTGGSVVAAVDTLIKNGAKEVYVCATHPVFSGPAYDNLLNSQIKEIVVTNTIPVPEEKRGDKIKVVSVAGTFANAIQRVYSNESIAELFDPDFVL
;
A
#
# COMPACT_ATOMS: atom_id res chain seq x y z
N MET A 1 39.67 6.88 -18.43
CA MET A 1 38.33 7.25 -17.92
C MET A 1 37.97 6.20 -16.89
N THR A 2 38.18 6.49 -15.62
CA THR A 2 37.74 5.63 -14.51
C THR A 2 36.20 5.69 -14.51
N GLY A 3 35.56 4.60 -14.95
CA GLY A 3 34.12 4.49 -14.92
C GLY A 3 33.64 4.72 -13.49
N MET A 4 32.80 5.73 -13.28
CA MET A 4 32.14 5.93 -11.99
C MET A 4 31.35 4.65 -11.69
N THR A 5 31.78 3.95 -10.66
CA THR A 5 31.10 2.73 -10.21
C THR A 5 29.69 3.12 -9.80
N LYS A 6 28.68 2.58 -10.52
CA LYS A 6 27.27 2.76 -10.18
C LYS A 6 27.08 2.27 -8.75
N SER A 7 26.55 3.08 -7.85
CA SER A 7 26.27 2.70 -6.46
C SER A 7 24.79 2.88 -6.14
N LEU A 8 24.18 1.86 -5.55
CA LEU A 8 22.84 1.90 -4.99
C LEU A 8 22.94 2.27 -3.51
N VAL A 9 22.18 3.27 -3.08
CA VAL A 9 22.04 3.62 -1.68
C VAL A 9 20.56 3.74 -1.34
N LEU A 10 20.13 3.09 -0.28
CA LEU A 10 18.76 3.13 0.20
C LEU A 10 18.71 3.81 1.57
N PHE A 11 17.80 4.75 1.71
CA PHE A 11 17.51 5.49 2.94
C PHE A 11 16.08 5.25 3.40
N SER A 12 15.82 5.42 4.68
CA SER A 12 14.50 5.32 5.28
C SER A 12 13.98 6.68 5.73
N GLY A 13 12.73 6.98 5.46
CA GLY A 13 12.03 7.95 6.29
C GLY A 13 11.62 7.36 7.64
N SER A 14 11.17 8.23 8.54
CA SER A 14 10.87 7.86 9.93
C SER A 14 9.61 7.02 10.10
N ALA A 15 8.70 7.02 9.14
CA ALA A 15 7.39 6.40 9.30
C ALA A 15 7.40 4.86 9.18
N ASN A 16 8.40 4.26 8.51
CA ASN A 16 8.47 2.79 8.38
C ASN A 16 9.91 2.27 8.20
N PRO A 17 10.82 2.51 9.16
CA PRO A 17 12.21 2.08 9.05
C PRO A 17 12.36 0.55 9.02
N GLN A 18 11.43 -0.20 9.62
CA GLN A 18 11.46 -1.65 9.59
C GLN A 18 11.31 -2.18 8.16
N LEU A 19 10.39 -1.65 7.35
CA LEU A 19 10.25 -2.05 5.95
C LEU A 19 11.52 -1.74 5.14
N ALA A 20 12.12 -0.57 5.34
CA ALA A 20 13.37 -0.21 4.68
C ALA A 20 14.51 -1.17 5.05
N GLN A 21 14.62 -1.56 6.32
CA GLN A 21 15.58 -2.54 6.78
C GLN A 21 15.35 -3.92 6.14
N GLU A 22 14.10 -4.41 6.13
CA GLU A 22 13.73 -5.67 5.48
C GLU A 22 14.05 -5.67 3.96
N ILE A 23 13.85 -4.53 3.28
CA ILE A 23 14.22 -4.36 1.86
C ILE A 23 15.73 -4.47 1.70
N CYS A 24 16.52 -3.81 2.55
CA CYS A 24 17.98 -3.87 2.52
C CYS A 24 18.50 -5.31 2.73
N GLU A 25 17.90 -6.06 3.65
CA GLU A 25 18.23 -7.47 3.88
C GLU A 25 17.97 -8.34 2.64
N LYS A 26 16.86 -8.08 1.93
CA LYS A 26 16.55 -8.78 0.66
C LYS A 26 17.49 -8.42 -0.48
N LEU A 27 18.06 -7.22 -0.46
CA LEU A 27 19.03 -6.73 -1.46
C LEU A 27 20.48 -7.06 -1.09
N ASP A 28 20.73 -7.63 0.10
CA ASP A 28 22.07 -7.84 0.66
C ASP A 28 22.91 -6.55 0.69
N ILE A 29 22.28 -5.44 1.11
CA ILE A 29 22.93 -4.14 1.28
C ILE A 29 22.70 -3.60 2.69
N LYS A 30 23.52 -2.62 3.08
CA LYS A 30 23.29 -1.88 4.33
C LYS A 30 22.35 -0.70 4.07
N LEU A 31 21.45 -0.45 5.02
CA LEU A 31 20.68 0.79 5.05
C LEU A 31 21.65 1.98 5.15
N GLY A 32 21.38 3.02 4.40
CA GLY A 32 22.16 4.26 4.44
C GLY A 32 22.01 4.96 5.79
N ASP A 33 23.01 5.70 6.17
CA ASP A 33 22.91 6.56 7.34
C ASP A 33 22.37 7.93 6.91
N GLU A 34 21.23 8.32 7.46
CA GLU A 34 20.67 9.66 7.37
C GLU A 34 20.52 10.29 8.75
N VAL A 35 20.50 11.60 8.81
CA VAL A 35 20.09 12.35 9.99
C VAL A 35 18.73 12.94 9.69
N LEU A 36 17.72 12.52 10.44
CA LEU A 36 16.35 13.04 10.40
C LEU A 36 16.01 13.59 11.76
N GLU A 37 15.70 14.87 11.83
CA GLU A 37 15.38 15.57 13.05
C GLU A 37 14.17 16.47 12.84
N GLN A 38 13.42 16.73 13.89
CA GLN A 38 12.39 17.75 13.91
C GLN A 38 12.79 18.83 14.92
N PHE A 39 12.86 20.07 14.47
CA PHE A 39 13.11 21.19 15.35
C PHE A 39 11.92 21.46 16.28
N SER A 40 12.14 22.16 17.37
CA SER A 40 11.11 22.46 18.38
C SER A 40 9.89 23.21 17.81
N ASN A 41 10.05 23.90 16.68
CA ASN A 41 8.96 24.56 15.96
C ASN A 41 8.22 23.63 14.97
N GLY A 42 8.63 22.36 14.87
CA GLY A 42 8.03 21.36 13.98
C GLY A 42 8.65 21.26 12.59
N GLU A 43 9.66 22.09 12.25
CA GLU A 43 10.36 21.98 10.97
C GLU A 43 11.22 20.72 10.91
N ILE A 44 11.21 20.06 9.75
CA ILE A 44 11.96 18.83 9.51
C ILE A 44 13.32 19.17 8.91
N TYR A 45 14.35 18.53 9.43
CA TYR A 45 15.72 18.60 8.94
C TYR A 45 16.19 17.23 8.48
N ALA A 46 16.78 17.16 7.27
CA ALA A 46 17.40 15.94 6.74
C ALA A 46 18.82 16.21 6.27
N LYS A 47 19.74 15.26 6.54
CA LYS A 47 21.12 15.31 6.08
C LYS A 47 21.64 13.92 5.79
N TYR A 48 22.43 13.79 4.73
CA TYR A 48 23.20 12.59 4.43
C TYR A 48 24.64 12.76 4.90
N PRO A 49 25.09 12.06 5.97
CA PRO A 49 26.46 12.18 6.50
C PRO A 49 27.53 11.75 5.50
N LYS A 50 27.20 10.75 4.66
CA LYS A 50 28.07 10.26 3.58
C LYS A 50 27.67 10.86 2.24
N SER A 51 28.66 11.00 1.34
CA SER A 51 28.40 11.52 0.00
C SER A 51 27.50 10.58 -0.80
N VAL A 52 26.42 11.13 -1.36
CA VAL A 52 25.52 10.45 -2.31
C VAL A 52 25.77 10.89 -3.76
N ARG A 53 26.86 11.64 -4.01
CA ARG A 53 27.20 12.14 -5.34
C ARG A 53 27.36 11.00 -6.35
N GLY A 54 26.56 11.06 -7.43
CA GLY A 54 26.58 10.07 -8.51
C GLY A 54 25.95 8.73 -8.15
N ALA A 55 25.40 8.56 -6.94
CA ALA A 55 24.66 7.36 -6.54
C ALA A 55 23.23 7.35 -7.08
N ASP A 56 22.66 6.16 -7.24
CA ASP A 56 21.23 5.94 -7.37
C ASP A 56 20.65 5.86 -5.95
N VAL A 57 19.88 6.87 -5.59
CA VAL A 57 19.30 7.02 -4.26
C VAL A 57 17.86 6.52 -4.27
N PHE A 58 17.54 5.62 -3.36
CA PHE A 58 16.19 5.14 -3.09
C PHE A 58 15.78 5.61 -1.69
N ILE A 59 14.62 6.25 -1.57
CA ILE A 59 14.09 6.74 -0.31
C ILE A 59 12.78 6.01 -0.02
N VAL A 60 12.76 5.17 1.02
CA VAL A 60 11.57 4.40 1.42
C VAL A 60 10.80 5.19 2.46
N GLN A 61 9.50 5.41 2.21
CA GLN A 61 8.62 6.07 3.16
C GLN A 61 7.18 5.56 3.04
N SER A 62 6.51 5.42 4.18
CA SER A 62 5.07 5.20 4.26
C SER A 62 4.39 6.52 4.64
N ILE A 63 3.69 7.15 3.68
CA ILE A 63 2.99 8.41 3.95
C ILE A 63 1.64 8.06 4.59
N ALA A 64 1.63 7.81 5.89
CA ALA A 64 0.48 7.27 6.62
C ALA A 64 0.50 7.64 8.11
N GLY A 65 -0.56 7.25 8.82
CA GLY A 65 -0.68 7.40 10.26
C GLY A 65 -1.07 8.81 10.71
N PRO A 66 -1.00 9.09 12.02
CA PRO A 66 -1.44 10.37 12.57
C PRO A 66 -0.56 11.55 12.13
N HIS A 67 0.68 11.29 11.74
CA HIS A 67 1.67 12.27 11.28
C HIS A 67 1.93 12.19 9.77
N LEU A 68 0.92 11.80 8.98
CA LEU A 68 1.08 11.59 7.52
C LEU A 68 1.61 12.84 6.78
N ASN A 69 1.26 14.05 7.24
CA ASN A 69 1.73 15.30 6.63
C ASN A 69 3.21 15.53 6.94
N ASP A 70 3.68 15.17 8.14
CA ASP A 70 5.08 15.23 8.51
C ASP A 70 5.89 14.22 7.69
N ALA A 71 5.38 12.99 7.53
CA ALA A 71 6.01 11.96 6.71
C ALA A 71 6.12 12.38 5.23
N LEU A 72 5.11 13.08 4.68
CA LEU A 72 5.17 13.65 3.35
C LEU A 72 6.24 14.74 3.27
N MET A 73 6.23 15.70 4.19
CA MET A 73 7.20 16.79 4.20
C MET A 73 8.62 16.25 4.39
N GLU A 74 8.82 15.28 5.28
CA GLU A 74 10.11 14.61 5.50
C GLU A 74 10.64 14.01 4.19
N MET A 75 9.78 13.30 3.46
CA MET A 75 10.17 12.72 2.17
C MET A 75 10.58 13.80 1.16
N LEU A 76 9.86 14.93 1.08
CA LEU A 76 10.20 16.05 0.20
C LEU A 76 11.56 16.66 0.56
N VAL A 77 11.83 16.85 1.85
CA VAL A 77 13.11 17.40 2.35
C VAL A 77 14.26 16.43 2.07
N MET A 78 14.07 15.12 2.26
CA MET A 78 15.06 14.09 1.92
C MET A 78 15.38 14.07 0.43
N ILE A 79 14.38 14.18 -0.44
CA ILE A 79 14.54 14.22 -1.90
C ILE A 79 15.34 15.48 -2.29
N ASP A 80 15.00 16.67 -1.77
CA ASP A 80 15.72 17.92 -2.07
C ASP A 80 17.17 17.84 -1.59
N ALA A 81 17.42 17.28 -0.41
CA ALA A 81 18.77 17.06 0.10
C ALA A 81 19.61 16.15 -0.80
N ALA A 82 19.04 15.03 -1.30
CA ALA A 82 19.71 14.12 -2.23
C ALA A 82 20.02 14.81 -3.57
N LYS A 83 19.07 15.58 -4.11
CA LYS A 83 19.21 16.37 -5.33
C LYS A 83 20.37 17.39 -5.19
N ARG A 84 20.39 18.16 -4.10
CA ARG A 84 21.45 19.15 -3.83
C ARG A 84 22.80 18.49 -3.56
N ALA A 85 22.81 17.25 -3.05
CA ALA A 85 24.03 16.46 -2.87
C ALA A 85 24.51 15.79 -4.16
N SER A 86 23.88 16.07 -5.32
CA SER A 86 24.21 15.57 -6.65
C SER A 86 24.07 14.05 -6.78
N ALA A 87 23.01 13.47 -6.20
CA ALA A 87 22.59 12.11 -6.54
C ALA A 87 22.41 11.99 -8.07
N ARG A 88 22.68 10.82 -8.63
CA ARG A 88 22.51 10.57 -10.07
C ARG A 88 21.04 10.42 -10.44
N THR A 89 20.32 9.62 -9.69
CA THR A 89 18.87 9.44 -9.77
C THR A 89 18.29 9.35 -8.37
N ILE A 90 17.05 9.80 -8.23
CA ILE A 90 16.31 9.74 -6.95
C ILE A 90 15.00 9.01 -7.20
N THR A 91 14.85 7.84 -6.58
CA THR A 91 13.62 7.05 -6.65
C THR A 91 12.89 7.12 -5.30
N ALA A 92 11.69 7.67 -5.32
CA ALA A 92 10.80 7.66 -4.17
C ALA A 92 10.07 6.31 -4.09
N VAL A 93 10.34 5.54 -3.05
CA VAL A 93 9.67 4.26 -2.75
C VAL A 93 8.57 4.54 -1.73
N VAL A 94 7.36 4.79 -2.24
CA VAL A 94 6.20 5.20 -1.45
C VAL A 94 5.37 3.96 -1.14
N ALA A 95 5.60 3.33 0.02
CA ALA A 95 4.94 2.10 0.40
C ALA A 95 3.41 2.30 0.61
N HIS A 96 3.01 3.47 1.10
CA HIS A 96 1.63 3.93 1.12
C HIS A 96 1.55 5.36 0.61
N TYR A 97 0.71 5.59 -0.40
CA TYR A 97 0.50 6.89 -1.02
C TYR A 97 -0.69 7.59 -0.37
N ALA A 98 -0.43 8.55 0.50
CA ALA A 98 -1.48 9.34 1.14
C ALA A 98 -2.28 10.16 0.12
N TYR A 99 -3.48 10.57 0.52
CA TYR A 99 -4.42 11.34 -0.32
C TYR A 99 -4.90 10.62 -1.59
N ALA A 100 -4.58 9.32 -1.78
CA ALA A 100 -5.01 8.56 -2.95
C ALA A 100 -6.54 8.49 -3.13
N ARG A 101 -7.32 8.63 -2.05
CA ARG A 101 -8.79 8.70 -2.10
C ARG A 101 -9.35 10.03 -2.61
N GLN A 102 -8.48 11.05 -2.79
CA GLN A 102 -8.82 12.37 -3.34
C GLN A 102 -8.26 12.50 -4.77
N ASP A 103 -8.55 11.51 -5.61
CA ASP A 103 -8.08 11.38 -6.99
C ASP A 103 -8.98 12.10 -8.01
N ARG A 104 -10.16 12.53 -7.57
CA ARG A 104 -11.16 13.24 -8.37
C ARG A 104 -12.01 14.16 -7.50
N LYS A 105 -12.66 15.11 -8.14
CA LYS A 105 -13.68 15.94 -7.47
C LYS A 105 -14.97 15.14 -7.33
N ALA A 106 -15.43 14.90 -6.12
CA ALA A 106 -16.75 14.33 -5.81
C ALA A 106 -17.84 15.41 -5.78
N SER A 107 -17.45 16.65 -5.49
CA SER A 107 -18.32 17.84 -5.44
C SER A 107 -17.63 19.05 -6.05
N PRO A 108 -18.38 20.10 -6.45
CA PRO A 108 -17.79 21.33 -6.96
C PRO A 108 -16.82 21.97 -5.95
N ARG A 109 -15.73 22.54 -6.45
CA ARG A 109 -14.73 23.30 -5.67
C ARG A 109 -13.84 22.45 -4.74
N GLU A 110 -13.88 21.12 -4.85
CA GLU A 110 -12.95 20.23 -4.17
C GLU A 110 -11.58 20.20 -4.86
N PRO A 111 -10.51 19.93 -4.12
CA PRO A 111 -9.18 19.69 -4.70
C PRO A 111 -9.09 18.29 -5.32
N ILE A 112 -8.02 18.07 -6.09
CA ILE A 112 -7.52 16.73 -6.46
C ILE A 112 -6.17 16.58 -5.75
N THR A 113 -6.22 16.22 -4.48
CA THR A 113 -5.03 16.24 -3.61
C THR A 113 -4.02 15.15 -3.99
N ALA A 114 -4.48 14.04 -4.56
CA ALA A 114 -3.57 13.04 -5.12
C ALA A 114 -2.66 13.62 -6.23
N LYS A 115 -3.18 14.51 -7.10
CA LYS A 115 -2.37 15.22 -8.10
C LYS A 115 -1.43 16.25 -7.46
N LEU A 116 -1.87 16.95 -6.41
CA LEU A 116 -1.02 17.89 -5.68
C LEU A 116 0.20 17.20 -5.10
N VAL A 117 0.02 16.03 -4.44
CA VAL A 117 1.12 15.24 -3.88
C VAL A 117 2.07 14.75 -4.97
N ALA A 118 1.54 14.30 -6.12
CA ALA A 118 2.36 13.90 -7.26
C ALA A 118 3.24 15.05 -7.76
N ASN A 119 2.68 16.25 -7.88
CA ASN A 119 3.43 17.45 -8.27
C ASN A 119 4.52 17.81 -7.26
N LEU A 120 4.23 17.75 -5.95
CA LEU A 120 5.19 18.05 -4.89
C LEU A 120 6.40 17.10 -4.94
N LEU A 121 6.16 15.79 -5.07
CA LEU A 121 7.23 14.79 -5.20
C LEU A 121 8.09 15.05 -6.45
N THR A 122 7.46 15.35 -7.59
CA THR A 122 8.17 15.64 -8.84
C THR A 122 9.02 16.92 -8.73
N VAL A 123 8.46 18.01 -8.20
CA VAL A 123 9.16 19.30 -8.05
C VAL A 123 10.31 19.20 -7.05
N ALA A 124 10.17 18.42 -5.96
CA ALA A 124 11.25 18.17 -5.01
C ALA A 124 12.49 17.56 -5.69
N GLY A 125 12.30 16.79 -6.76
CA GLY A 125 13.42 16.25 -7.55
C GLY A 125 13.42 14.74 -7.71
N THR A 126 12.26 14.11 -7.54
CA THR A 126 12.11 12.68 -7.80
C THR A 126 12.18 12.40 -9.31
N ASP A 127 12.98 11.41 -9.71
CA ASP A 127 13.09 10.94 -11.09
C ASP A 127 12.16 9.76 -11.39
N ARG A 128 11.73 9.03 -10.35
CA ARG A 128 10.88 7.82 -10.45
C ARG A 128 10.12 7.57 -9.16
N ILE A 129 8.92 7.03 -9.27
CA ILE A 129 8.13 6.52 -8.14
C ILE A 129 8.07 5.00 -8.20
N ILE A 130 8.25 4.33 -7.07
CA ILE A 130 7.85 2.94 -6.85
C ILE A 130 6.79 2.95 -5.76
N THR A 131 5.63 2.37 -6.03
CA THR A 131 4.53 2.29 -5.06
C THR A 131 3.76 0.99 -5.24
N ILE A 132 2.89 0.64 -4.30
CA ILE A 132 2.13 -0.60 -4.33
C ILE A 132 0.63 -0.30 -4.10
N ASP A 133 -0.24 -0.98 -4.83
CA ASP A 133 -1.71 -0.95 -4.71
C ASP A 133 -2.30 0.45 -4.45
N LEU A 134 -2.08 1.37 -5.38
CA LEU A 134 -2.75 2.68 -5.38
C LEU A 134 -4.27 2.51 -5.33
N HIS A 135 -4.95 3.34 -4.54
CA HIS A 135 -6.40 3.32 -4.43
C HIS A 135 -7.12 3.32 -5.78
N GLN A 136 -6.57 4.05 -6.75
CA GLN A 136 -6.99 4.04 -8.14
C GLN A 136 -5.75 3.99 -9.05
N GLY A 137 -5.71 3.02 -9.97
CA GLY A 137 -4.56 2.82 -10.86
C GLY A 137 -4.24 4.03 -11.75
N GLN A 138 -5.26 4.83 -12.12
CA GLN A 138 -5.08 6.04 -12.92
C GLN A 138 -4.28 7.15 -12.21
N ILE A 139 -4.03 7.07 -10.90
CA ILE A 139 -3.14 8.02 -10.19
C ILE A 139 -1.72 8.00 -10.79
N GLN A 140 -1.29 6.90 -11.42
CA GLN A 140 -0.05 6.84 -12.17
C GLN A 140 0.05 7.95 -13.23
N GLY A 141 -1.07 8.29 -13.88
CA GLY A 141 -1.15 9.38 -14.86
C GLY A 141 -1.08 10.79 -14.28
N PHE A 142 -1.01 10.94 -12.95
CA PHE A 142 -0.80 12.24 -12.31
C PHE A 142 0.67 12.66 -12.26
N PHE A 143 1.58 11.74 -12.53
CA PHE A 143 3.00 11.99 -12.56
C PHE A 143 3.48 12.21 -14.00
N ASP A 144 4.38 13.18 -14.17
CA ASP A 144 5.12 13.41 -15.43
C ASP A 144 6.48 12.65 -15.44
N ILE A 145 6.69 11.79 -14.45
CA ILE A 145 7.85 10.90 -14.29
C ILE A 145 7.39 9.45 -14.24
N PRO A 146 8.28 8.46 -14.52
CA PRO A 146 7.93 7.05 -14.47
C PRO A 146 7.39 6.60 -13.11
N VAL A 147 6.28 5.86 -13.12
CA VAL A 147 5.68 5.23 -11.93
C VAL A 147 5.69 3.72 -12.08
N ASN A 148 6.29 3.05 -11.14
CA ASN A 148 6.24 1.61 -10.98
C ASN A 148 5.18 1.24 -9.95
N HIS A 149 3.99 0.88 -10.44
CA HIS A 149 2.85 0.53 -9.60
C HIS A 149 2.82 -0.99 -9.41
N LEU A 150 3.31 -1.45 -8.26
CA LEU A 150 3.37 -2.86 -7.85
C LEU A 150 2.03 -3.33 -7.29
N THR A 151 1.90 -4.65 -7.07
CA THR A 151 0.75 -5.21 -6.37
C THR A 151 1.17 -6.20 -5.28
N ALA A 152 0.47 -6.18 -4.14
CA ALA A 152 0.62 -7.15 -3.06
C ALA A 152 -0.26 -8.40 -3.27
N LEU A 153 -1.08 -8.41 -4.31
CA LEU A 153 -2.04 -9.48 -4.57
C LEU A 153 -1.42 -10.90 -4.54
N PRO A 154 -0.25 -11.17 -5.18
CA PRO A 154 0.36 -12.49 -5.13
C PRO A 154 0.75 -12.94 -3.71
N ILE A 155 1.19 -12.00 -2.86
CA ILE A 155 1.58 -12.29 -1.47
C ILE A 155 0.33 -12.63 -0.64
N LEU A 156 -0.76 -11.90 -0.82
CA LEU A 156 -2.03 -12.16 -0.13
C LEU A 156 -2.63 -13.49 -0.58
N VAL A 157 -2.60 -13.79 -1.86
CA VAL A 157 -3.04 -15.09 -2.40
C VAL A 157 -2.21 -16.24 -1.82
N ASP A 158 -0.88 -16.15 -1.84
CA ASP A 158 0.03 -17.15 -1.28
C ASP A 158 -0.26 -17.42 0.22
N TYR A 159 -0.60 -16.37 0.97
CA TYR A 159 -1.00 -16.52 2.36
C TYR A 159 -2.26 -17.40 2.51
N PHE A 160 -3.31 -17.17 1.72
CA PHE A 160 -4.54 -17.92 1.81
C PHE A 160 -4.44 -19.32 1.18
N GLU A 161 -3.64 -19.51 0.14
CA GLU A 161 -3.37 -20.83 -0.45
C GLU A 161 -2.72 -21.78 0.59
N LYS A 162 -1.84 -21.26 1.45
CA LYS A 162 -1.22 -22.01 2.55
C LYS A 162 -2.23 -22.51 3.59
N LYS A 163 -3.42 -21.91 3.68
CA LYS A 163 -4.50 -22.37 4.58
C LYS A 163 -5.24 -23.61 4.04
N LYS A 164 -5.05 -23.95 2.75
CA LYS A 164 -5.62 -25.13 2.10
C LYS A 164 -7.13 -25.25 2.27
N PHE A 165 -7.84 -24.14 2.11
CA PHE A 165 -9.30 -24.14 2.11
C PHE A 165 -9.87 -25.00 0.96
N ASP A 166 -11.06 -25.60 1.18
CA ASP A 166 -11.80 -26.27 0.11
C ASP A 166 -12.26 -25.21 -0.91
N LYS A 167 -11.70 -25.24 -2.13
CA LYS A 167 -11.96 -24.28 -3.19
C LYS A 167 -13.45 -24.17 -3.53
N LYS A 168 -14.21 -25.28 -3.46
CA LYS A 168 -15.67 -25.30 -3.73
C LYS A 168 -16.48 -24.64 -2.61
N LYS A 169 -15.89 -24.48 -1.43
CA LYS A 169 -16.50 -23.86 -0.26
C LYS A 169 -15.82 -22.54 0.12
N THR A 170 -15.09 -21.96 -0.80
CA THR A 170 -14.41 -20.68 -0.60
C THR A 170 -14.89 -19.67 -1.64
N CYS A 171 -15.01 -18.41 -1.24
CA CYS A 171 -15.46 -17.33 -2.09
C CYS A 171 -14.66 -16.06 -1.76
N VAL A 172 -14.10 -15.41 -2.77
CA VAL A 172 -13.57 -14.07 -2.62
C VAL A 172 -14.70 -13.05 -2.73
N VAL A 173 -14.69 -12.05 -1.89
CA VAL A 173 -15.74 -11.03 -1.85
C VAL A 173 -15.16 -9.65 -2.12
N SER A 174 -15.76 -8.95 -3.09
CA SER A 174 -15.51 -7.53 -3.30
C SER A 174 -16.38 -6.68 -2.39
N PRO A 175 -15.84 -5.70 -1.64
CA PRO A 175 -16.64 -4.85 -0.76
C PRO A 175 -17.57 -3.89 -1.51
N ASP A 176 -17.31 -3.62 -2.79
CA ASP A 176 -18.10 -2.77 -3.67
C ASP A 176 -17.78 -3.03 -5.15
N LEU A 177 -18.51 -2.36 -6.05
CA LEU A 177 -18.31 -2.47 -7.51
C LEU A 177 -16.97 -1.92 -7.97
N GLY A 178 -16.39 -0.95 -7.28
CA GLY A 178 -15.12 -0.33 -7.65
C GLY A 178 -13.93 -1.28 -7.49
N ARG A 179 -14.04 -2.25 -6.56
CA ARG A 179 -12.99 -3.25 -6.29
C ARG A 179 -13.25 -4.60 -6.98
N ALA A 180 -14.35 -4.72 -7.74
CA ALA A 180 -14.76 -5.99 -8.35
C ALA A 180 -13.69 -6.61 -9.25
N LYS A 181 -12.95 -5.78 -10.02
CA LYS A 181 -11.86 -6.25 -10.90
C LYS A 181 -10.71 -6.88 -10.10
N ALA A 182 -10.27 -6.23 -9.02
CA ALA A 182 -9.20 -6.74 -8.16
C ALA A 182 -9.63 -8.01 -7.41
N ALA A 183 -10.86 -8.04 -6.90
CA ALA A 183 -11.41 -9.24 -6.24
C ALA A 183 -11.59 -10.41 -7.23
N LYS A 184 -11.99 -10.14 -8.48
CA LYS A 184 -12.07 -11.16 -9.54
C LYS A 184 -10.71 -11.79 -9.79
N LYS A 185 -9.67 -10.98 -9.92
CA LYS A 185 -8.32 -11.47 -10.12
C LYS A 185 -7.83 -12.32 -8.94
N PHE A 186 -8.11 -11.89 -7.71
CA PHE A 186 -7.82 -12.68 -6.52
C PHE A 186 -8.53 -14.04 -6.57
N ALA A 187 -9.83 -14.04 -6.91
CA ALA A 187 -10.63 -15.26 -7.04
C ALA A 187 -10.07 -16.20 -8.13
N ASP A 188 -9.66 -15.65 -9.28
CA ASP A 188 -9.07 -16.41 -10.38
C ASP A 188 -7.73 -17.06 -9.99
N MET A 189 -6.86 -16.31 -9.30
CA MET A 189 -5.57 -16.85 -8.83
C MET A 189 -5.75 -17.95 -7.79
N MET A 190 -6.78 -17.89 -6.94
CA MET A 190 -7.13 -18.93 -5.98
C MET A 190 -8.01 -20.02 -6.58
N GLU A 191 -8.52 -19.85 -7.79
CA GLU A 191 -9.51 -20.75 -8.44
C GLU A 191 -10.76 -20.98 -7.59
N VAL A 192 -11.31 -19.90 -7.04
CA VAL A 192 -12.52 -19.91 -6.18
C VAL A 192 -13.61 -19.00 -6.72
N ASP A 193 -14.81 -19.11 -6.15
CA ASP A 193 -15.94 -18.26 -6.52
C ASP A 193 -15.72 -16.79 -6.16
N LEU A 194 -16.45 -15.89 -6.83
CA LEU A 194 -16.50 -14.46 -6.57
C LEU A 194 -17.90 -14.04 -6.13
N ALA A 195 -17.98 -13.21 -5.11
CA ALA A 195 -19.17 -12.45 -4.78
C ALA A 195 -18.86 -10.95 -4.73
N ILE A 196 -19.85 -10.10 -5.01
CA ILE A 196 -19.72 -8.66 -5.05
C ILE A 196 -20.81 -8.03 -4.20
N MET A 197 -20.42 -7.17 -3.28
CA MET A 197 -21.34 -6.39 -2.48
C MET A 197 -21.65 -5.07 -3.19
N HIS A 198 -22.92 -4.70 -3.23
CA HIS A 198 -23.36 -3.41 -3.74
C HIS A 198 -23.82 -2.51 -2.61
N LYS A 199 -23.15 -1.35 -2.47
CA LYS A 199 -23.49 -0.31 -1.48
C LYS A 199 -24.45 0.69 -2.12
N GLY A 200 -25.72 0.71 -1.67
CA GLY A 200 -26.62 1.83 -1.91
C GLY A 200 -26.32 2.99 -0.97
N ARG A 201 -26.64 4.20 -1.39
CA ARG A 201 -26.63 5.39 -0.53
C ARG A 201 -28.04 5.94 -0.40
N PRO A 202 -28.90 5.39 0.47
CA PRO A 202 -30.27 5.88 0.63
C PRO A 202 -30.35 7.25 1.32
N LYS A 203 -29.31 7.70 2.08
CA LYS A 203 -29.23 9.02 2.74
C LYS A 203 -27.78 9.46 2.94
N HIS A 204 -27.53 10.78 3.06
CA HIS A 204 -26.23 11.34 3.41
C HIS A 204 -25.66 10.65 4.66
N ASN A 205 -24.44 10.16 4.57
CA ASN A 205 -23.62 9.54 5.63
C ASN A 205 -24.00 8.13 6.15
N GLN A 206 -24.89 7.38 5.50
CA GLN A 206 -25.08 5.96 5.80
C GLN A 206 -24.91 5.11 4.54
N ALA A 207 -23.82 4.33 4.47
CA ALA A 207 -23.64 3.31 3.45
C ALA A 207 -24.39 2.06 3.94
N GLU A 208 -25.45 1.67 3.25
CA GLU A 208 -26.17 0.42 3.50
C GLU A 208 -25.87 -0.55 2.36
N ILE A 209 -25.52 -1.80 2.68
CA ILE A 209 -25.32 -2.83 1.67
C ILE A 209 -26.70 -3.26 1.19
N THR A 210 -27.00 -2.90 -0.07
CA THR A 210 -28.34 -3.09 -0.64
C THR A 210 -28.49 -4.38 -1.43
N ALA A 211 -27.37 -4.99 -1.89
CA ALA A 211 -27.40 -6.25 -2.62
C ALA A 211 -26.06 -7.00 -2.46
N LEU A 212 -26.16 -8.33 -2.51
CA LEU A 212 -25.05 -9.26 -2.63
C LEU A 212 -25.26 -10.05 -3.93
N ILE A 213 -24.29 -10.00 -4.83
CA ILE A 213 -24.27 -10.75 -6.09
C ILE A 213 -23.29 -11.90 -5.91
N GLY A 214 -23.71 -13.12 -6.18
CA GLY A 214 -22.95 -14.34 -5.92
C GLY A 214 -23.47 -15.09 -4.69
N ASP A 215 -22.98 -16.31 -4.49
CA ASP A 215 -23.40 -17.19 -3.40
C ASP A 215 -22.31 -17.30 -2.32
N VAL A 216 -22.68 -16.97 -1.07
CA VAL A 216 -21.78 -17.02 0.10
C VAL A 216 -22.26 -18.03 1.15
N LYS A 217 -23.44 -18.66 0.93
CA LYS A 217 -24.04 -19.55 1.92
C LYS A 217 -23.14 -20.77 2.17
N ASP A 218 -22.89 -21.05 3.43
CA ASP A 218 -22.04 -22.15 3.93
C ASP A 218 -20.57 -22.10 3.44
N LYS A 219 -20.13 -20.94 2.89
CA LYS A 219 -18.76 -20.74 2.39
C LYS A 219 -17.87 -20.00 3.36
N ILE A 220 -16.56 -20.22 3.20
CA ILE A 220 -15.51 -19.36 3.75
C ILE A 220 -15.41 -18.17 2.80
N CYS A 221 -15.61 -16.95 3.32
CA CYS A 221 -15.53 -15.72 2.55
C CYS A 221 -14.24 -14.99 2.84
N ILE A 222 -13.54 -14.54 1.79
CA ILE A 222 -12.33 -13.71 1.88
C ILE A 222 -12.68 -12.33 1.32
N LEU A 223 -12.92 -11.35 2.19
CA LEU A 223 -13.19 -9.96 1.80
C LEU A 223 -11.86 -9.27 1.46
N ASN A 224 -11.71 -8.85 0.20
CA ASN A 224 -10.48 -8.21 -0.29
C ASN A 224 -10.70 -6.72 -0.58
N ASP A 225 -9.89 -5.86 0.07
CA ASP A 225 -9.88 -4.41 -0.15
C ASP A 225 -8.44 -3.90 -0.40
N ASP A 226 -8.27 -2.64 -0.81
CA ASP A 226 -6.94 -2.01 -0.90
C ASP A 226 -6.46 -1.52 0.47
N MET A 227 -7.35 -0.99 1.30
CA MET A 227 -7.01 -0.46 2.61
C MET A 227 -8.12 -0.66 3.64
N ILE A 228 -7.71 -0.77 4.89
CA ILE A 228 -8.60 -0.72 6.05
C ILE A 228 -8.28 0.56 6.83
N ASP A 229 -9.22 1.49 6.84
CA ASP A 229 -9.09 2.77 7.56
C ASP A 229 -9.66 2.64 8.99
N THR A 230 -10.88 3.08 9.25
CA THR A 230 -11.51 2.97 10.57
C THR A 230 -12.09 1.59 10.89
N GLY A 231 -12.12 0.69 9.94
CA GLY A 231 -12.67 -0.66 10.06
C GLY A 231 -14.20 -0.74 9.97
N GLY A 232 -14.92 0.36 10.13
CA GLY A 232 -16.39 0.34 10.19
C GLY A 232 -17.05 -0.25 8.94
N SER A 233 -16.61 0.13 7.74
CA SER A 233 -17.14 -0.43 6.48
C SER A 233 -16.85 -1.92 6.33
N VAL A 234 -15.68 -2.36 6.79
CA VAL A 234 -15.27 -3.77 6.76
C VAL A 234 -16.14 -4.59 7.69
N VAL A 235 -16.34 -4.13 8.92
CA VAL A 235 -17.20 -4.81 9.91
C VAL A 235 -18.63 -4.92 9.39
N ALA A 236 -19.21 -3.84 8.86
CA ALA A 236 -20.56 -3.86 8.28
C ALA A 236 -20.68 -4.86 7.09
N ALA A 237 -19.61 -4.96 6.27
CA ALA A 237 -19.57 -5.94 5.20
C ALA A 237 -19.54 -7.38 5.75
N VAL A 238 -18.72 -7.63 6.76
CA VAL A 238 -18.62 -8.95 7.42
C VAL A 238 -19.97 -9.35 8.05
N ASP A 239 -20.61 -8.44 8.78
CA ASP A 239 -21.92 -8.70 9.40
C ASP A 239 -22.97 -9.04 8.33
N THR A 240 -22.90 -8.39 7.17
CA THR A 240 -23.80 -8.69 6.05
C THR A 240 -23.51 -10.09 5.48
N LEU A 241 -22.25 -10.48 5.32
CA LEU A 241 -21.87 -11.81 4.85
C LEU A 241 -22.36 -12.90 5.80
N ILE A 242 -22.16 -12.73 7.09
CA ILE A 242 -22.65 -13.66 8.12
C ILE A 242 -24.20 -13.78 8.09
N LYS A 243 -24.91 -12.65 7.97
CA LYS A 243 -26.38 -12.63 7.85
C LYS A 243 -26.87 -13.37 6.59
N ASN A 244 -26.07 -13.38 5.52
CA ASN A 244 -26.36 -14.13 4.28
C ASN A 244 -25.85 -15.59 4.33
N GLY A 245 -25.44 -16.08 5.50
CA GLY A 245 -25.09 -17.47 5.73
C GLY A 245 -23.65 -17.85 5.46
N ALA A 246 -22.72 -16.88 5.35
CA ALA A 246 -21.30 -17.18 5.30
C ALA A 246 -20.88 -17.94 6.56
N LYS A 247 -20.08 -19.00 6.40
CA LYS A 247 -19.61 -19.85 7.50
C LYS A 247 -18.56 -19.15 8.34
N GLU A 248 -17.57 -18.57 7.69
CA GLU A 248 -16.46 -17.81 8.28
C GLU A 248 -16.09 -16.67 7.34
N VAL A 249 -15.66 -15.55 7.88
CA VAL A 249 -15.20 -14.42 7.08
C VAL A 249 -13.78 -14.03 7.48
N TYR A 250 -12.90 -14.03 6.50
CA TYR A 250 -11.54 -13.51 6.53
C TYR A 250 -11.53 -12.18 5.81
N VAL A 251 -10.63 -11.30 6.20
CA VAL A 251 -10.45 -9.98 5.56
C VAL A 251 -9.00 -9.84 5.16
N CYS A 252 -8.74 -9.29 3.98
CA CYS A 252 -7.38 -8.88 3.63
C CYS A 252 -7.36 -7.52 2.96
N ALA A 253 -6.26 -6.80 3.20
CA ALA A 253 -6.00 -5.53 2.54
C ALA A 253 -4.49 -5.28 2.45
N THR A 254 -4.09 -4.50 1.44
CA THR A 254 -2.69 -4.10 1.31
C THR A 254 -2.32 -3.10 2.40
N HIS A 255 -3.15 -2.07 2.64
CA HIS A 255 -2.78 -0.95 3.52
C HIS A 255 -3.55 -0.96 4.84
N PRO A 256 -2.90 -1.30 5.96
CA PRO A 256 -3.48 -1.17 7.31
C PRO A 256 -3.38 0.29 7.81
N VAL A 257 -4.25 1.15 7.31
CA VAL A 257 -4.29 2.56 7.75
C VAL A 257 -4.68 2.65 9.23
N PHE A 258 -5.62 1.83 9.65
CA PHE A 258 -6.05 1.60 11.04
C PHE A 258 -6.20 2.86 11.88
N SER A 259 -6.88 3.86 11.33
CA SER A 259 -7.12 5.12 12.03
C SER A 259 -8.28 5.06 13.03
N GLY A 260 -8.21 5.93 14.01
CA GLY A 260 -9.24 6.10 15.03
C GLY A 260 -9.57 4.78 15.75
N PRO A 261 -10.86 4.33 15.76
CA PRO A 261 -11.30 3.15 16.49
C PRO A 261 -11.07 1.82 15.74
N ALA A 262 -10.18 1.78 14.73
CA ALA A 262 -10.03 0.62 13.84
C ALA A 262 -9.73 -0.68 14.60
N TYR A 263 -8.78 -0.65 15.54
CA TYR A 263 -8.42 -1.84 16.31
C TYR A 263 -9.60 -2.37 17.12
N ASP A 264 -10.34 -1.49 17.81
CA ASP A 264 -11.51 -1.87 18.59
C ASP A 264 -12.61 -2.45 17.69
N ASN A 265 -12.89 -1.80 16.56
CA ASN A 265 -13.89 -2.27 15.60
C ASN A 265 -13.53 -3.66 15.05
N LEU A 266 -12.29 -3.85 14.65
CA LEU A 266 -11.83 -5.07 14.00
C LEU A 266 -11.71 -6.23 14.99
N LEU A 267 -11.08 -6.01 16.15
CA LEU A 267 -10.84 -7.07 17.13
C LEU A 267 -12.13 -7.57 17.77
N ASN A 268 -13.13 -6.69 17.98
CA ASN A 268 -14.43 -7.04 18.56
C ASN A 268 -15.46 -7.55 17.53
N SER A 269 -15.09 -7.62 16.23
CA SER A 269 -15.98 -8.08 15.15
C SER A 269 -16.06 -9.61 15.04
N GLN A 270 -16.94 -10.10 14.16
CA GLN A 270 -17.04 -11.51 13.79
C GLN A 270 -15.99 -11.96 12.76
N ILE A 271 -15.02 -11.11 12.42
CA ILE A 271 -13.92 -11.46 11.52
C ILE A 271 -13.09 -12.59 12.14
N LYS A 272 -12.84 -13.64 11.37
CA LYS A 272 -12.02 -14.77 11.80
C LYS A 272 -10.54 -14.40 11.87
N GLU A 273 -10.05 -13.72 10.83
CA GLU A 273 -8.66 -13.29 10.71
C GLU A 273 -8.56 -12.12 9.71
N ILE A 274 -7.65 -11.22 9.99
CA ILE A 274 -7.36 -10.04 9.17
C ILE A 274 -5.91 -10.13 8.70
N VAL A 275 -5.71 -10.17 7.40
CA VAL A 275 -4.38 -10.25 6.79
C VAL A 275 -4.06 -8.93 6.09
N VAL A 276 -3.01 -8.29 6.55
CA VAL A 276 -2.55 -7.01 5.98
C VAL A 276 -1.06 -7.06 5.68
N THR A 277 -0.58 -6.11 4.90
CA THR A 277 0.85 -6.02 4.65
C THR A 277 1.54 -5.05 5.61
N ASN A 278 2.88 -5.03 5.59
CA ASN A 278 3.69 -4.06 6.32
C ASN A 278 3.95 -2.77 5.54
N THR A 279 3.11 -2.41 4.56
CA THR A 279 3.17 -1.09 3.89
C THR A 279 3.00 0.08 4.86
N ILE A 280 2.30 -0.14 5.95
CA ILE A 280 2.17 0.75 7.10
C ILE A 280 2.47 -0.09 8.35
N PRO A 281 3.27 0.40 9.29
CA PRO A 281 3.58 -0.35 10.51
C PRO A 281 2.32 -0.69 11.32
N VAL A 282 2.21 -1.95 11.73
CA VAL A 282 1.19 -2.40 12.69
C VAL A 282 1.91 -2.86 13.95
N PRO A 283 1.80 -2.14 15.07
CA PRO A 283 2.44 -2.51 16.33
C PRO A 283 2.02 -3.91 16.80
N GLU A 284 2.97 -4.71 17.25
CA GLU A 284 2.69 -6.12 17.64
C GLU A 284 1.67 -6.21 18.76
N GLU A 285 1.76 -5.34 19.74
CA GLU A 285 0.86 -5.27 20.89
C GLU A 285 -0.59 -4.94 20.51
N LYS A 286 -0.82 -4.38 19.31
CA LYS A 286 -2.16 -4.04 18.80
C LYS A 286 -2.76 -5.10 17.87
N ARG A 287 -1.98 -6.13 17.49
CA ARG A 287 -2.46 -7.14 16.53
C ARG A 287 -3.49 -8.10 17.12
N GLY A 288 -3.41 -8.36 18.42
CA GLY A 288 -4.20 -9.43 19.05
C GLY A 288 -3.97 -10.77 18.34
N ASP A 289 -4.93 -11.68 18.46
CA ASP A 289 -4.84 -12.98 17.78
C ASP A 289 -5.32 -12.93 16.32
N LYS A 290 -6.04 -11.88 15.93
CA LYS A 290 -6.73 -11.78 14.64
C LYS A 290 -5.92 -11.16 13.52
N ILE A 291 -5.04 -10.19 13.81
CA ILE A 291 -4.32 -9.44 12.77
C ILE A 291 -3.00 -10.12 12.44
N LYS A 292 -2.84 -10.51 11.19
CA LYS A 292 -1.61 -11.10 10.63
C LYS A 292 -1.00 -10.11 9.65
N VAL A 293 0.31 -9.91 9.75
CA VAL A 293 1.05 -8.99 8.89
C VAL A 293 1.99 -9.79 7.99
N VAL A 294 1.88 -9.58 6.68
CA VAL A 294 2.78 -10.17 5.68
C VAL A 294 3.68 -9.10 5.09
N SER A 295 4.94 -9.44 4.84
CA SER A 295 5.91 -8.46 4.34
C SER A 295 5.85 -8.31 2.83
N VAL A 296 5.86 -7.05 2.36
CA VAL A 296 6.03 -6.67 0.94
C VAL A 296 7.48 -6.31 0.59
N ALA A 297 8.41 -6.48 1.53
CA ALA A 297 9.81 -6.12 1.32
C ALA A 297 10.43 -6.83 0.12
N GLY A 298 10.11 -8.11 -0.11
CA GLY A 298 10.59 -8.85 -1.28
C GLY A 298 10.13 -8.26 -2.61
N THR A 299 8.89 -7.80 -2.69
CA THR A 299 8.35 -7.14 -3.91
C THR A 299 9.06 -5.81 -4.17
N PHE A 300 9.25 -4.97 -3.15
CA PHE A 300 9.99 -3.73 -3.28
C PHE A 300 11.47 -3.96 -3.62
N ALA A 301 12.13 -4.91 -2.95
CA ALA A 301 13.53 -5.25 -3.22
C ALA A 301 13.73 -5.68 -4.67
N ASN A 302 12.86 -6.56 -5.20
CA ASN A 302 12.92 -6.99 -6.59
C ASN A 302 12.73 -5.80 -7.56
N ALA A 303 11.76 -4.91 -7.30
CA ALA A 303 11.55 -3.73 -8.11
C ALA A 303 12.76 -2.77 -8.09
N ILE A 304 13.33 -2.53 -6.91
CA ILE A 304 14.53 -1.70 -6.72
C ILE A 304 15.71 -2.30 -7.48
N GLN A 305 15.97 -3.61 -7.34
CA GLN A 305 17.04 -4.31 -8.02
C GLN A 305 16.91 -4.18 -9.55
N ARG A 306 15.73 -4.44 -10.11
CA ARG A 306 15.48 -4.34 -11.56
C ARG A 306 15.63 -2.91 -12.08
N VAL A 307 15.13 -1.90 -11.34
CA VAL A 307 15.35 -0.48 -11.67
C VAL A 307 16.84 -0.15 -11.68
N TYR A 308 17.59 -0.58 -10.66
CA TYR A 308 19.02 -0.36 -10.57
C TYR A 308 19.79 -1.04 -11.70
N SER A 309 19.44 -2.28 -12.05
CA SER A 309 20.07 -3.05 -13.13
C SER A 309 19.61 -2.64 -14.54
N ASN A 310 18.63 -1.72 -14.67
CA ASN A 310 17.95 -1.35 -15.92
C ASN A 310 17.25 -2.57 -16.59
N GLU A 311 16.74 -3.49 -15.79
CA GLU A 311 15.97 -4.64 -16.23
C GLU A 311 14.46 -4.32 -16.33
N SER A 312 13.73 -5.14 -17.10
CA SER A 312 12.28 -5.04 -17.16
C SER A 312 11.65 -5.38 -15.81
N ILE A 313 10.70 -4.56 -15.40
CA ILE A 313 9.89 -4.80 -14.20
C ILE A 313 8.46 -5.26 -14.54
N ALA A 314 8.20 -5.55 -15.83
CA ALA A 314 6.86 -5.90 -16.32
C ALA A 314 6.22 -7.05 -15.54
N GLU A 315 6.99 -8.05 -15.14
CA GLU A 315 6.50 -9.21 -14.37
C GLU A 315 6.05 -8.88 -12.93
N LEU A 316 6.40 -7.69 -12.42
CA LEU A 316 6.03 -7.24 -11.08
C LEU A 316 4.76 -6.40 -11.07
N PHE A 317 4.30 -6.00 -12.25
CA PHE A 317 3.03 -5.30 -12.41
C PHE A 317 1.86 -6.27 -12.34
N ASP A 318 0.71 -5.70 -12.12
CA ASP A 318 -0.55 -6.40 -12.37
C ASP A 318 -0.57 -6.86 -13.85
N PRO A 319 -0.66 -8.19 -14.15
CA PRO A 319 -0.71 -8.68 -15.54
C PRO A 319 -1.80 -8.03 -16.39
N ASP A 320 -2.86 -7.49 -15.80
CA ASP A 320 -3.88 -6.74 -16.53
C ASP A 320 -3.42 -5.36 -17.03
N PHE A 321 -2.23 -4.89 -16.61
CA PHE A 321 -1.58 -3.68 -17.14
C PHE A 321 -0.49 -4.00 -18.17
N VAL A 322 -0.19 -5.29 -18.38
CA VAL A 322 0.72 -5.74 -19.42
C VAL A 322 -0.13 -6.20 -20.60
N LEU A 323 -0.48 -5.28 -21.48
CA LEU A 323 -0.95 -5.53 -22.84
C LEU A 323 0.14 -5.23 -23.81
#